data_29a3b6b6205b75172f7f3a5fba44c38c
#
_entry.id   29a3b6b6205b75172f7f3a5fba44c38c
#
_cell.length_a   1.000
_cell.length_b   1.000
_cell.length_c   1.000
_cell.angle_alpha   90.00
_cell.angle_beta   90.00
_cell.angle_gamma   90.00
#
_symmetry.space_group_name_H-M   'P 1'
#
loop_
_entity.id
_entity.type
_entity.pdbx_description
1 polymer ?
#
loop_
_entity_poly.entity_id
_entity_poly.type
_entity_poly.pdbx_seq_one_letter_code
_entity_poly.pdbx_strand_id
1 'polypeptide(L)' 'MNPANLIKMANQIGAFFEAMPNREQAVHDTAAHIQKNWDPRMRSAMLQHIRNSGDTELSALVRDAFMLVK' A
#
# COMPACT_ATOMS: atom_id res chain seq x y z
N MET A 1 -13.80 -2.03 8.40
CA MET A 1 -12.49 -1.39 8.63
C MET A 1 -12.52 0.04 8.17
N ASN A 2 -11.80 0.89 8.87
CA ASN A 2 -11.77 2.30 8.52
C ASN A 2 -10.72 2.55 7.42
N PRO A 3 -11.14 3.00 6.22
CA PRO A 3 -10.17 3.25 5.14
C PRO A 3 -9.10 4.27 5.51
N ALA A 4 -9.43 5.27 6.32
CA ALA A 4 -8.44 6.27 6.74
C ALA A 4 -7.30 5.65 7.53
N ASN A 5 -7.60 4.68 8.39
CA ASN A 5 -6.56 3.97 9.14
C ASN A 5 -5.71 3.10 8.23
N LEU A 6 -6.32 2.43 7.26
CA LEU A 6 -5.58 1.61 6.31
C LEU A 6 -4.65 2.47 5.45
N ILE A 7 -5.13 3.62 5.01
CA ILE A 7 -4.31 4.57 4.23
C ILE A 7 -3.11 5.04 5.06
N LYS A 8 -3.34 5.40 6.31
CA LYS A 8 -2.28 5.83 7.21
C LYS A 8 -1.23 4.75 7.40
N MET A 9 -1.68 3.52 7.66
CA MET A 9 -0.78 2.38 7.85
C MET A 9 0.03 2.12 6.58
N ALA A 10 -0.63 2.14 5.42
CA ALA A 10 0.04 1.90 4.15
C ALA A 10 1.09 2.97 3.87
N ASN A 11 0.77 4.23 4.11
CA ASN A 11 1.72 5.32 3.90
C ASN A 11 2.91 5.25 4.86
N GLN A 12 2.69 4.79 6.08
CA GLN A 12 3.78 4.60 7.03
C GLN A 12 4.74 3.51 6.58
N ILE A 13 4.19 2.42 6.05
CA ILE A 13 4.99 1.33 5.48
C ILE A 13 5.79 1.86 4.29
N GLY A 14 5.12 2.59 3.39
CA GLY A 14 5.78 3.18 2.23
C GLY A 14 6.92 4.12 2.60
N ALA A 15 6.71 4.93 3.64
CA ALA A 15 7.74 5.87 4.10
C ALA A 15 9.01 5.14 4.53
N PHE A 16 8.87 3.98 5.14
CA PHE A 16 10.03 3.17 5.51
C PHE A 16 10.82 2.71 4.28
N PHE A 17 10.11 2.20 3.27
CA PHE A 17 10.76 1.70 2.07
C PHE A 17 11.20 2.80 1.11
N GLU A 18 10.69 4.01 1.28
CA GLU A 18 11.04 5.17 0.46
C GLU A 18 12.54 5.48 0.51
N ALA A 19 13.22 5.11 1.59
CA ALA A 19 14.64 5.33 1.76
C ALA A 19 15.53 4.42 0.90
N MET A 20 14.95 3.39 0.29
CA MET A 20 15.71 2.47 -0.54
C MET A 20 16.19 3.16 -1.82
N PRO A 21 17.44 2.93 -2.25
CA PRO A 21 17.97 3.60 -3.44
C PRO A 21 17.34 3.13 -4.75
N ASN A 22 16.86 1.88 -4.81
CA ASN A 22 16.24 1.34 -6.00
C ASN A 22 14.72 1.44 -5.89
N ARG A 23 14.11 2.26 -6.76
CA ARG A 23 12.66 2.50 -6.74
C ARG A 23 11.85 1.24 -6.98
N GLU A 24 12.23 0.45 -7.97
CA GLU A 24 11.53 -0.78 -8.31
C GLU A 24 11.57 -1.76 -7.15
N GLN A 25 12.73 -1.90 -6.51
CA GLN A 25 12.88 -2.75 -5.34
C GLN A 25 12.00 -2.26 -4.19
N ALA A 26 11.95 -0.95 -3.99
CA ALA A 26 11.12 -0.35 -2.93
C ALA A 26 9.64 -0.66 -3.16
N VAL A 27 9.17 -0.59 -4.40
CA VAL A 27 7.79 -0.93 -4.76
C VAL A 27 7.50 -2.39 -4.45
N HIS A 28 8.39 -3.29 -4.88
CA HIS A 28 8.21 -4.72 -4.64
C HIS A 28 8.24 -5.07 -3.17
N ASP A 29 9.15 -4.48 -2.42
CA ASP A 29 9.27 -4.77 -0.98
C ASP A 29 8.06 -4.23 -0.20
N THR A 30 7.57 -3.06 -0.57
CA THR A 30 6.36 -2.50 0.03
C THR A 30 5.16 -3.41 -0.23
N ALA A 31 4.98 -3.85 -1.48
CA ALA A 31 3.90 -4.75 -1.85
C ALA A 31 4.00 -6.08 -1.12
N ALA A 32 5.20 -6.65 -1.04
CA ALA A 32 5.43 -7.92 -0.35
C ALA A 32 5.14 -7.80 1.15
N HIS A 33 5.53 -6.68 1.76
CA HIS A 33 5.26 -6.44 3.18
C HIS A 33 3.75 -6.42 3.46
N ILE A 34 3.01 -5.69 2.65
CA ILE A 34 1.55 -5.60 2.79
C ILE A 34 0.91 -6.96 2.52
N GLN A 35 1.30 -7.63 1.44
CA GLN A 35 0.75 -8.92 1.07
C GLN A 35 0.95 -9.97 2.17
N LYS A 36 2.10 -9.93 2.84
CA LYS A 36 2.45 -10.91 3.85
C LYS A 36 1.84 -10.59 5.22
N ASN A 37 1.75 -9.32 5.58
CA ASN A 37 1.42 -8.92 6.95
C ASN A 37 -0.03 -8.46 7.13
N TRP A 38 -0.65 -7.91 6.10
CA TRP A 38 -2.06 -7.54 6.17
C TRP A 38 -2.92 -8.79 5.95
N ASP A 39 -3.98 -8.95 6.73
CA ASP A 39 -4.89 -10.07 6.49
C ASP A 39 -5.71 -9.80 5.20
N PRO A 40 -6.36 -10.85 4.65
CA PRO A 40 -7.10 -10.69 3.39
C PRO A 40 -8.18 -9.62 3.42
N ARG A 41 -8.81 -9.39 4.57
CA ARG A 41 -9.88 -8.37 4.67
C ARG A 41 -9.32 -6.98 4.59
N MET A 42 -8.14 -6.74 5.18
CA MET A 42 -7.47 -5.45 5.09
C MET A 42 -7.08 -5.14 3.66
N ARG A 43 -6.47 -6.11 2.98
CA ARG A 43 -6.08 -5.94 1.57
C ARG A 43 -7.29 -5.68 0.69
N SER A 44 -8.32 -6.47 0.84
CA SER A 44 -9.57 -6.31 0.09
C SER A 44 -10.20 -4.95 0.32
N ALA A 45 -10.26 -4.51 1.58
CA ALA A 45 -10.85 -3.22 1.93
C ALA A 45 -10.10 -2.07 1.26
N MET A 46 -8.76 -2.13 1.26
CA MET A 46 -7.96 -1.08 0.64
C MET A 46 -8.11 -1.09 -0.88
N LEU A 47 -8.06 -2.28 -1.49
CA LEU A 47 -8.22 -2.39 -2.95
C LEU A 47 -9.60 -1.92 -3.39
N GLN A 48 -10.63 -2.21 -2.61
CA GLN A 48 -11.98 -1.74 -2.91
C GLN A 48 -12.09 -0.23 -2.77
N HIS A 49 -11.46 0.33 -1.74
CA HIS A 49 -11.42 1.78 -1.54
C HIS A 49 -10.76 2.48 -2.72
N ILE A 50 -9.63 1.95 -3.19
CA ILE A 50 -8.93 2.49 -4.36
C ILE A 50 -9.84 2.46 -5.59
N ARG A 51 -10.55 1.36 -5.80
CA ARG A 51 -11.45 1.19 -6.94
C ARG A 51 -12.61 2.19 -6.90
N ASN A 52 -13.15 2.44 -5.72
CA ASN A 52 -14.35 3.26 -5.57
C ASN A 52 -14.07 4.75 -5.38
N SER A 53 -12.97 5.08 -4.73
CA SER A 53 -12.68 6.46 -4.32
C SER A 53 -11.33 6.97 -4.84
N GLY A 54 -10.54 6.11 -5.47
CA GLY A 54 -9.24 6.48 -5.99
C GLY A 54 -8.13 6.33 -4.97
N ASP A 55 -6.94 6.72 -5.39
CA ASP A 55 -5.71 6.49 -4.63
C ASP A 55 -4.95 7.77 -4.29
N THR A 56 -5.63 8.92 -4.36
CA THR A 56 -4.97 10.22 -4.20
C THR A 56 -4.40 10.44 -2.79
N GLU A 57 -4.91 9.72 -1.81
CA GLU A 57 -4.44 9.82 -0.43
C GLU A 57 -3.21 8.95 -0.16
N LEU A 58 -2.87 8.06 -1.08
CA LEU A 58 -1.69 7.21 -0.97
C LEU A 58 -0.48 7.89 -1.58
N SER A 59 0.70 7.67 -0.99
CA SER A 59 1.94 8.16 -1.60
C SER A 59 2.18 7.45 -2.94
N ALA A 60 3.00 8.05 -3.79
CA ALA A 60 3.28 7.47 -5.11
C ALA A 60 3.83 6.05 -5.01
N LEU A 61 4.74 5.81 -4.07
CA LEU A 61 5.30 4.48 -3.84
C LEU A 61 4.21 3.47 -3.49
N VAL A 62 3.32 3.85 -2.57
CA VAL A 62 2.26 2.97 -2.10
C VAL A 62 1.24 2.71 -3.21
N ARG A 63 0.92 3.71 -4.02
CA ARG A 63 0.04 3.51 -5.19
C ARG A 63 0.59 2.43 -6.11
N ASP A 64 1.88 2.52 -6.42
CA ASP A 64 2.53 1.53 -7.28
C ASP A 64 2.55 0.16 -6.63
N ALA A 65 2.79 0.11 -5.31
CA ALA A 65 2.82 -1.14 -4.57
C ALA A 65 1.45 -1.84 -4.61
N PHE A 66 0.36 -1.09 -4.46
CA PHE A 66 -0.97 -1.69 -4.46
C PHE A 66 -1.39 -2.25 -5.82
N MET A 67 -0.71 -1.89 -6.89
CA MET A 67 -0.92 -2.54 -8.18
C MET A 67 -0.43 -4.00 -8.18
N LEU A 68 0.44 -4.35 -7.23
CA LEU A 68 0.99 -5.70 -7.09
C LEU A 68 0.33 -6.50 -5.97
N VAL A 69 -0.42 -5.85 -5.10
CA VAL A 69 -1.10 -6.51 -3.96
C VAL A 69 -2.39 -7.17 -4.44
N LYS A 70 -2.65 -8.37 -3.91
CA LYS A 70 -3.83 -9.16 -4.28
C LYS A 70 -4.74 -9.44 -3.11
#